data_cd923214460d8ff17d393874867b1537
#
_entry.id   cd923214460d8ff17d393874867b1537
#
_cell.length_a   1.000
_cell.length_b   1.000
_cell.length_c   1.000
_cell.angle_alpha   90.00
_cell.angle_beta   90.00
_cell.angle_gamma   90.00
#
_symmetry.space_group_name_H-M   'P 1'
#
loop_
_entity.id
_entity.type
_entity.pdbx_description
1 polymer ?
#
loop_
_entity_poly.entity_id
_entity_poly.type
_entity_poly.pdbx_seq_one_letter_code
_entity_poly.pdbx_strand_id
1 'polypeptide(L)'
;MKENTIVSLADSNYFELLNELIESIKQFDQSKSIAICILDAGLTEEQKKTLSVKVDEIKNAEWDIEVPGFKVRGKEWLKSQVSRAFLPNYFPNYKKYLWIDCDAWVQEWSAIELYFKACEDGKLGITQTMAPGYRIMSKVKWLFGKLAVIKSQNFKHAVSSKIGIEKARK
;
A
#
# COMPACT_ATOMS: atom_id res chain seq x y z
N MET A 1 -3.66 17.14 16.89
CA MET A 1 -3.86 15.73 16.53
C MET A 1 -3.57 15.59 15.04
N LYS A 2 -2.77 14.64 14.60
CA LYS A 2 -2.46 14.46 13.17
C LYS A 2 -3.69 13.87 12.48
N GLU A 3 -4.17 14.51 11.40
CA GLU A 3 -5.38 14.06 10.68
C GLU A 3 -5.06 13.12 9.51
N ASN A 4 -3.85 13.20 8.99
CA ASN A 4 -3.38 12.42 7.84
C ASN A 4 -2.30 11.44 8.28
N THR A 5 -2.23 10.29 7.61
CA THR A 5 -1.19 9.30 7.87
C THR A 5 -0.58 8.77 6.58
N ILE A 6 0.72 8.52 6.62
CA ILE A 6 1.45 7.71 5.64
C ILE A 6 1.54 6.30 6.23
N VAL A 7 1.17 5.30 5.43
CA VAL A 7 1.19 3.90 5.85
C VAL A 7 2.08 3.09 4.93
N SER A 8 2.91 2.25 5.52
CA SER A 8 3.72 1.27 4.81
C SER A 8 3.65 -0.10 5.49
N LEU A 9 4.17 -1.13 4.84
CA LEU A 9 4.24 -2.48 5.38
C LEU A 9 5.60 -3.10 5.04
N ALA A 10 6.17 -3.80 6.01
CA ALA A 10 7.34 -4.63 5.76
C ALA A 10 7.32 -5.92 6.60
N ASP A 11 8.07 -6.92 6.16
CA ASP A 11 8.57 -8.02 6.96
C ASP A 11 10.04 -7.77 7.36
N SER A 12 10.64 -8.73 8.05
CA SER A 12 12.02 -8.62 8.52
C SER A 12 13.06 -8.47 7.39
N ASN A 13 12.77 -8.97 6.19
CA ASN A 13 13.70 -8.89 5.06
C ASN A 13 13.71 -7.49 4.44
N TYR A 14 12.61 -6.77 4.55
CA TYR A 14 12.43 -5.42 3.99
C TYR A 14 12.62 -4.31 5.03
N PHE A 15 13.06 -4.66 6.24
CA PHE A 15 13.21 -3.69 7.34
C PHE A 15 14.13 -2.52 6.98
N GLU A 16 15.28 -2.78 6.36
CA GLU A 16 16.23 -1.72 6.00
C GLU A 16 15.61 -0.72 5.01
N LEU A 17 14.93 -1.22 3.99
CA LEU A 17 14.23 -0.37 3.02
C LEU A 17 13.11 0.45 3.67
N LEU A 18 12.34 -0.17 4.59
CA LEU A 18 11.34 0.54 5.36
C LEU A 18 11.96 1.65 6.22
N ASN A 19 13.09 1.36 6.87
CA ASN A 19 13.80 2.33 7.69
C ASN A 19 14.30 3.52 6.84
N GLU A 20 14.84 3.25 5.65
CA GLU A 20 15.25 4.28 4.69
C GLU A 20 14.08 5.12 4.19
N LEU A 21 12.92 4.49 3.91
CA LEU A 21 11.70 5.22 3.57
C LEU A 21 11.30 6.18 4.69
N ILE A 22 11.29 5.71 5.95
CA ILE A 22 10.93 6.55 7.11
C ILE A 22 11.90 7.74 7.24
N GLU A 23 13.21 7.51 7.09
CA GLU A 23 14.19 8.59 7.13
C GLU A 23 13.97 9.59 5.98
N SER A 24 13.64 9.10 4.78
CA SER A 24 13.34 9.97 3.63
C SER A 24 12.11 10.85 3.84
N ILE A 25 11.13 10.36 4.59
CA ILE A 25 9.95 11.15 4.99
C ILE A 25 10.36 12.19 6.04
N LYS A 26 11.12 11.76 7.06
CA LYS A 26 11.46 12.60 8.23
C LYS A 26 12.47 13.71 7.93
N GLN A 27 13.17 13.66 6.82
CA GLN A 27 14.05 14.75 6.39
C GLN A 27 13.29 16.06 6.11
N PHE A 28 11.97 15.99 5.89
CA PHE A 28 11.13 17.15 5.64
C PHE A 28 10.44 17.63 6.93
N ASP A 29 10.53 18.90 7.25
CA ASP A 29 9.86 19.47 8.43
C ASP A 29 8.34 19.33 8.40
N GLN A 30 7.74 19.34 7.23
CA GLN A 30 6.31 19.15 7.01
C GLN A 30 5.82 17.79 7.49
N SER A 31 6.69 16.77 7.53
CA SER A 31 6.37 15.42 8.01
C SER A 31 5.90 15.40 9.47
N LYS A 32 6.29 16.38 10.27
CA LYS A 32 5.90 16.52 11.67
C LYS A 32 4.38 16.61 11.86
N SER A 33 3.66 17.09 10.85
CA SER A 33 2.19 17.22 10.86
C SER A 33 1.44 15.96 10.41
N ILE A 34 2.15 14.97 9.88
CA ILE A 34 1.59 13.73 9.33
C ILE A 34 2.04 12.55 10.19
N ALA A 35 1.13 11.62 10.48
CA ALA A 35 1.48 10.38 11.17
C ALA A 35 2.18 9.41 10.22
N ILE A 36 3.10 8.63 10.76
CA ILE A 36 3.72 7.49 10.08
C ILE A 36 3.25 6.23 10.79
N CYS A 37 2.52 5.36 10.09
CA CYS A 37 1.98 4.13 10.63
C CYS A 37 2.52 2.93 9.85
N ILE A 38 2.86 1.86 10.55
CA ILE A 38 3.46 0.67 9.95
C ILE A 38 2.58 -0.56 10.20
N LEU A 39 2.38 -1.34 9.15
CA LEU A 39 1.83 -2.69 9.23
C LEU A 39 2.99 -3.70 9.28
N ASP A 40 3.03 -4.46 10.36
CA ASP A 40 4.00 -5.52 10.61
C ASP A 40 3.55 -6.81 9.92
N ALA A 41 4.31 -7.27 8.93
CA ALA A 41 4.10 -8.53 8.23
C ALA A 41 5.12 -9.62 8.62
N GLY A 42 5.80 -9.45 9.75
CA GLY A 42 6.82 -10.36 10.25
C GLY A 42 8.14 -9.69 10.60
N LEU A 43 8.08 -8.51 11.21
CA LEU A 43 9.23 -7.82 11.78
C LEU A 43 9.71 -8.56 13.06
N THR A 44 11.00 -8.51 13.34
CA THR A 44 11.54 -8.98 14.61
C THR A 44 11.22 -7.99 15.74
N GLU A 45 11.28 -8.45 17.00
CA GLU A 45 11.04 -7.57 18.15
C GLU A 45 12.06 -6.43 18.24
N GLU A 46 13.31 -6.67 17.83
CA GLU A 46 14.36 -5.64 17.78
C GLU A 46 14.03 -4.58 16.71
N GLN A 47 13.58 -5.02 15.54
CA GLN A 47 13.15 -4.13 14.46
C GLN A 47 11.95 -3.29 14.87
N LYS A 48 10.95 -3.90 15.51
CA LYS A 48 9.80 -3.17 16.06
C LYS A 48 10.20 -2.14 17.11
N LYS A 49 11.12 -2.49 18.00
CA LYS A 49 11.66 -1.57 19.00
C LYS A 49 12.38 -0.38 18.34
N THR A 50 13.15 -0.63 17.30
CA THR A 50 13.82 0.42 16.53
C THR A 50 12.81 1.35 15.84
N LEU A 51 11.74 0.78 15.26
CA LEU A 51 10.69 1.58 14.61
C LEU A 51 9.84 2.37 15.60
N SER A 52 9.56 1.83 16.78
CA SER A 52 8.64 2.44 17.76
C SER A 52 9.06 3.84 18.21
N VAL A 53 10.34 4.19 18.12
CA VAL A 53 10.83 5.54 18.40
C VAL A 53 10.78 6.47 17.19
N LYS A 54 10.46 5.94 16.01
CA LYS A 54 10.48 6.68 14.74
C LYS A 54 9.10 6.90 14.15
N VAL A 55 8.11 6.07 14.50
CA VAL A 55 6.77 6.07 13.92
C VAL A 55 5.69 6.27 14.98
N ASP A 56 4.50 6.66 14.57
CA ASP A 56 3.39 6.96 15.49
C ASP A 56 2.66 5.69 15.93
N GLU A 57 2.45 4.71 15.03
CA GLU A 57 1.76 3.45 15.35
C GLU A 57 2.35 2.28 14.57
N ILE A 58 2.35 1.10 15.20
CA ILE A 58 2.66 -0.18 14.55
C ILE A 58 1.52 -1.15 14.85
N LYS A 59 0.97 -1.79 13.83
CA LYS A 59 -0.09 -2.80 13.94
C LYS A 59 0.30 -4.06 13.17
N ASN A 60 -0.11 -5.23 13.65
CA ASN A 60 0.08 -6.46 12.89
C ASN A 60 -0.77 -6.46 11.63
N ALA A 61 -0.17 -6.82 10.51
CA ALA A 61 -0.90 -7.01 9.25
C ALA A 61 -1.65 -8.35 9.29
N GLU A 62 -2.92 -8.32 8.92
CA GLU A 62 -3.76 -9.50 8.83
C GLU A 62 -4.09 -9.87 7.38
N TRP A 63 -4.67 -11.04 7.18
CA TRP A 63 -5.28 -11.41 5.90
C TRP A 63 -6.72 -10.85 5.88
N ASP A 64 -6.87 -9.60 5.43
CA ASP A 64 -8.15 -8.88 5.39
C ASP A 64 -9.19 -9.50 4.46
N ILE A 65 -8.79 -10.47 3.65
CA ILE A 65 -9.66 -11.26 2.78
C ILE A 65 -9.33 -12.75 2.93
N GLU A 66 -10.31 -13.59 2.72
CA GLU A 66 -10.09 -15.03 2.70
C GLU A 66 -9.27 -15.43 1.46
N VAL A 67 -8.10 -16.01 1.70
CA VAL A 67 -7.17 -16.47 0.65
C VAL A 67 -6.83 -17.94 0.92
N PRO A 68 -6.91 -18.83 -0.09
CA PRO A 68 -6.51 -20.21 0.09
C PRO A 68 -5.07 -20.33 0.57
N GLY A 69 -4.86 -21.02 1.73
CA GLY A 69 -3.58 -21.05 2.43
C GLY A 69 -2.41 -21.55 1.57
N PHE A 70 -2.67 -22.47 0.61
CA PHE A 70 -1.63 -22.97 -0.29
C PHE A 70 -1.04 -21.89 -1.22
N LYS A 71 -1.77 -20.79 -1.46
CA LYS A 71 -1.32 -19.67 -2.30
C LYS A 71 -0.44 -18.67 -1.56
N VAL A 72 -0.61 -18.59 -0.24
CA VAL A 72 -0.01 -17.54 0.60
C VAL A 72 1.02 -18.08 1.59
N ARG A 73 1.16 -19.39 1.72
CA ARG A 73 2.09 -20.02 2.68
C ARG A 73 3.52 -19.50 2.48
N GLY A 74 4.09 -18.93 3.52
CA GLY A 74 5.44 -18.35 3.49
C GLY A 74 5.55 -17.05 2.68
N LYS A 75 4.42 -16.36 2.41
CA LYS A 75 4.38 -15.12 1.62
C LYS A 75 3.64 -14.03 2.37
N GLU A 76 4.01 -13.79 3.63
CA GLU A 76 3.35 -12.81 4.50
C GLU A 76 3.39 -11.39 3.90
N TRP A 77 4.44 -11.07 3.12
CA TRP A 77 4.53 -9.81 2.38
C TRP A 77 3.33 -9.56 1.42
N LEU A 78 2.61 -10.62 0.98
CA LEU A 78 1.40 -10.45 0.16
C LEU A 78 0.26 -9.76 0.91
N LYS A 79 0.30 -9.68 2.22
CA LYS A 79 -0.64 -8.89 3.02
C LYS A 79 -0.65 -7.43 2.54
N SER A 80 0.50 -6.89 2.10
CA SER A 80 0.60 -5.55 1.49
C SER A 80 -0.35 -5.33 0.32
N GLN A 81 -0.74 -6.38 -0.39
CA GLN A 81 -1.63 -6.27 -1.55
C GLN A 81 -3.09 -6.11 -1.17
N VAL A 82 -3.48 -6.59 0.01
CA VAL A 82 -4.87 -6.57 0.48
C VAL A 82 -5.11 -5.49 1.52
N SER A 83 -4.19 -5.28 2.46
CA SER A 83 -4.34 -4.33 3.57
C SER A 83 -4.57 -2.88 3.14
N ARG A 84 -4.13 -2.50 1.93
CA ARG A 84 -4.31 -1.13 1.39
C ARG A 84 -5.77 -0.68 1.34
N ALA A 85 -6.70 -1.60 1.15
CA ALA A 85 -8.12 -1.28 1.10
C ALA A 85 -8.76 -1.17 2.51
N PHE A 86 -8.05 -1.63 3.54
CA PHE A 86 -8.54 -1.76 4.91
C PHE A 86 -7.81 -0.85 5.90
N LEU A 87 -7.01 0.11 5.43
CA LEU A 87 -6.25 1.02 6.29
C LEU A 87 -7.09 1.72 7.37
N PRO A 88 -8.34 2.15 7.10
CA PRO A 88 -9.18 2.73 8.15
C PRO A 88 -9.52 1.76 9.29
N ASN A 89 -9.51 0.44 9.05
CA ASN A 89 -9.75 -0.56 10.10
C ASN A 89 -8.53 -0.70 11.03
N TYR A 90 -7.32 -0.59 10.47
CA TYR A 90 -6.09 -0.62 11.25
C TYR A 90 -5.86 0.67 12.03
N PHE A 91 -6.12 1.81 11.39
CA PHE A 91 -5.78 3.13 11.91
C PHE A 91 -6.99 4.08 11.86
N PRO A 92 -8.03 3.86 12.68
CA PRO A 92 -9.32 4.56 12.57
C PRO A 92 -9.27 6.07 12.93
N ASN A 93 -8.16 6.52 13.49
CA ASN A 93 -8.03 7.90 14.01
C ASN A 93 -7.63 8.92 12.93
N TYR A 94 -7.44 8.50 11.68
CA TYR A 94 -7.00 9.38 10.61
C TYR A 94 -8.09 9.56 9.55
N LYS A 95 -8.07 10.71 8.86
CA LYS A 95 -9.03 11.05 7.81
C LYS A 95 -8.56 10.69 6.42
N LYS A 96 -7.24 10.81 6.18
CA LYS A 96 -6.63 10.51 4.88
C LYS A 96 -5.44 9.57 5.06
N TYR A 97 -5.32 8.63 4.14
CA TYR A 97 -4.29 7.60 4.16
C TYR A 97 -3.49 7.64 2.86
N LEU A 98 -2.18 7.74 2.97
CA LEU A 98 -1.27 7.61 1.84
C LEU A 98 -0.47 6.31 2.00
N TRP A 99 -0.68 5.37 1.09
CA TRP A 99 0.14 4.17 1.05
C TRP A 99 1.41 4.41 0.25
N ILE A 100 2.55 4.10 0.84
CA ILE A 100 3.86 4.09 0.17
C ILE A 100 4.47 2.71 0.37
N ASP A 101 4.90 2.05 -0.71
CA ASP A 101 5.60 0.77 -0.62
C ASP A 101 6.96 0.98 0.09
N CYS A 102 7.39 0.04 0.92
CA CYS A 102 8.58 0.18 1.76
C CYS A 102 9.90 0.28 0.97
N ASP A 103 9.89 -0.10 -0.31
CA ASP A 103 11.00 0.03 -1.24
C ASP A 103 10.97 1.33 -2.06
N ALA A 104 10.16 2.30 -1.64
CA ALA A 104 10.09 3.63 -2.22
C ALA A 104 10.89 4.64 -1.40
N TRP A 105 11.11 5.83 -1.97
CA TRP A 105 11.83 6.94 -1.37
C TRP A 105 11.10 8.24 -1.62
N VAL A 106 10.95 9.09 -0.60
CA VAL A 106 10.38 10.43 -0.74
C VAL A 106 11.49 11.41 -1.09
N GLN A 107 11.55 11.80 -2.35
CA GLN A 107 12.55 12.73 -2.86
C GLN A 107 12.10 14.18 -2.73
N GLU A 108 10.80 14.45 -2.90
CA GLU A 108 10.22 15.78 -2.80
C GLU A 108 8.90 15.74 -2.03
N TRP A 109 8.72 16.70 -1.12
CA TRP A 109 7.50 16.77 -0.30
C TRP A 109 6.25 17.11 -1.12
N SER A 110 6.42 17.86 -2.20
CA SER A 110 5.34 18.20 -3.13
C SER A 110 4.58 16.97 -3.67
N ALA A 111 5.26 15.82 -3.78
CA ALA A 111 4.61 14.56 -4.16
C ALA A 111 3.62 14.09 -3.09
N ILE A 112 3.97 14.20 -1.82
CA ILE A 112 3.10 13.84 -0.69
C ILE A 112 1.86 14.74 -0.66
N GLU A 113 2.06 16.04 -0.82
CA GLU A 113 0.96 17.03 -0.86
C GLU A 113 0.00 16.76 -2.03
N LEU A 114 0.56 16.43 -3.21
CA LEU A 114 -0.24 16.10 -4.39
C LEU A 114 -1.14 14.90 -4.15
N TYR A 115 -0.65 13.83 -3.51
CA TYR A 115 -1.45 12.65 -3.20
C TYR A 115 -2.56 12.96 -2.19
N PHE A 116 -2.27 13.71 -1.12
CA PHE A 116 -3.31 14.11 -0.17
C PHE A 116 -4.34 15.05 -0.78
N LYS A 117 -3.95 15.92 -1.72
CA LYS A 117 -4.87 16.74 -2.51
C LYS A 117 -5.71 15.91 -3.46
N ALA A 118 -5.13 14.89 -4.11
CA ALA A 118 -5.83 14.02 -5.05
C ALA A 118 -6.94 13.18 -4.41
N CYS A 119 -6.89 12.96 -3.08
CA CYS A 119 -7.93 12.23 -2.36
C CYS A 119 -8.96 13.13 -1.66
N GLU A 120 -9.01 14.42 -1.97
CA GLU A 120 -10.07 15.32 -1.50
C GLU A 120 -11.45 14.93 -2.11
N ASP A 121 -12.51 15.33 -1.43
CA ASP A 121 -13.89 15.02 -1.82
C ASP A 121 -14.21 13.50 -1.92
N GLY A 122 -13.55 12.69 -1.10
CA GLY A 122 -13.74 11.24 -1.08
C GLY A 122 -13.23 10.50 -2.31
N LYS A 123 -12.32 11.11 -3.07
CA LYS A 123 -11.69 10.49 -4.25
C LYS A 123 -10.53 9.57 -3.84
N LEU A 124 -10.20 8.62 -4.70
CA LEU A 124 -9.01 7.80 -4.58
C LEU A 124 -7.91 8.33 -5.51
N GLY A 125 -6.83 8.84 -4.93
CA GLY A 125 -5.62 9.22 -5.67
C GLY A 125 -4.76 7.99 -5.97
N ILE A 126 -4.45 7.74 -7.23
CA ILE A 126 -3.58 6.61 -7.64
C ILE A 126 -2.58 7.05 -8.70
N THR A 127 -1.38 6.46 -8.66
CA THR A 127 -0.40 6.63 -9.73
C THR A 127 -0.73 5.71 -10.90
N GLN A 128 -0.81 6.28 -12.08
CA GLN A 128 -0.99 5.50 -13.30
C GLN A 128 0.32 4.82 -13.70
N THR A 129 0.25 3.54 -14.02
CA THR A 129 1.39 2.83 -14.60
C THR A 129 1.59 3.24 -16.05
N MET A 130 2.72 3.89 -16.35
CA MET A 130 3.04 4.44 -17.68
C MET A 130 3.85 3.46 -18.56
N ALA A 131 4.38 2.38 -18.01
CA ALA A 131 5.23 1.45 -18.76
C ALA A 131 4.45 0.70 -19.86
N PRO A 132 4.83 0.83 -21.15
CA PRO A 132 4.10 0.20 -22.26
C PRO A 132 3.96 -1.32 -22.14
N GLY A 133 4.92 -2.00 -21.53
CA GLY A 133 4.90 -3.44 -21.28
C GLY A 133 3.73 -3.89 -20.39
N TYR A 134 3.30 -3.07 -19.45
CA TYR A 134 2.16 -3.39 -18.58
C TYR A 134 0.82 -3.35 -19.31
N ARG A 135 0.68 -2.56 -20.37
CA ARG A 135 -0.52 -2.54 -21.23
C ARG A 135 -0.80 -3.89 -21.88
N ILE A 136 0.26 -4.63 -22.22
CA ILE A 136 0.14 -5.95 -22.85
C ILE A 136 -0.22 -7.01 -21.82
N MET A 137 0.30 -6.89 -20.59
CA MET A 137 0.06 -7.83 -19.49
C MET A 137 -1.29 -7.66 -18.82
N SER A 138 -1.93 -6.51 -18.94
CA SER A 138 -3.23 -6.19 -18.34
C SER A 138 -4.43 -6.58 -19.21
N LYS A 139 -4.25 -7.33 -20.29
CA LYS A 139 -5.37 -7.83 -21.12
C LYS A 139 -6.20 -8.84 -20.33
N VAL A 140 -7.38 -8.39 -19.92
CA VAL A 140 -8.39 -9.25 -19.33
C VAL A 140 -9.25 -9.83 -20.42
N LYS A 141 -9.39 -11.16 -20.46
CA LYS A 141 -10.34 -11.85 -21.33
C LYS A 141 -11.48 -12.42 -20.51
N TRP A 142 -12.69 -12.23 -20.98
CA TRP A 142 -13.86 -12.95 -20.48
C TRP A 142 -13.85 -14.36 -21.04
N LEU A 143 -13.82 -15.36 -20.15
CA LEU A 143 -13.93 -16.76 -20.53
C LEU A 143 -15.14 -17.34 -19.77
N PHE A 144 -16.14 -17.88 -20.50
CA PHE A 144 -17.35 -18.47 -19.94
C PHE A 144 -18.08 -17.60 -18.92
N GLY A 145 -18.18 -16.28 -19.16
CA GLY A 145 -18.84 -15.35 -18.27
C GLY A 145 -18.06 -15.02 -16.98
N LYS A 146 -16.87 -15.60 -16.81
CA LYS A 146 -15.96 -15.31 -15.67
C LYS A 146 -14.77 -14.50 -16.12
N LEU A 147 -14.32 -13.59 -15.27
CA LEU A 147 -13.12 -12.81 -15.49
C LEU A 147 -11.89 -13.74 -15.47
N ALA A 148 -11.28 -13.98 -16.62
CA ALA A 148 -10.04 -14.71 -16.73
C ALA A 148 -8.90 -13.74 -16.99
N VAL A 149 -7.92 -13.68 -16.10
CA VAL A 149 -6.66 -12.95 -16.31
C VAL A 149 -5.71 -13.90 -17.00
N ILE A 150 -5.50 -13.71 -18.30
CA ILE A 150 -4.53 -14.49 -19.05
C ILE A 150 -3.19 -13.79 -18.96
N LYS A 151 -2.24 -14.41 -18.24
CA LYS A 151 -0.86 -13.94 -18.04
C LYS A 151 -0.74 -12.55 -17.40
N SER A 152 -1.21 -12.39 -16.18
CA SER A 152 -0.64 -11.40 -15.27
C SER A 152 0.17 -12.16 -14.23
N GLN A 153 1.46 -11.92 -14.15
CA GLN A 153 2.29 -12.43 -13.07
C GLN A 153 2.05 -11.64 -11.76
N ASN A 154 1.30 -10.53 -11.82
CA ASN A 154 1.02 -9.64 -10.72
C ASN A 154 -0.49 -9.55 -10.41
N PHE A 155 -0.87 -10.03 -9.24
CA PHE A 155 -2.21 -9.92 -8.66
C PHE A 155 -2.72 -8.46 -8.62
N LYS A 156 -1.83 -7.47 -8.45
CA LYS A 156 -2.15 -6.02 -8.48
C LYS A 156 -2.96 -5.62 -9.71
N HIS A 157 -2.63 -6.14 -10.86
CA HIS A 157 -3.29 -5.76 -12.12
C HIS A 157 -4.66 -6.43 -12.29
N ALA A 158 -4.88 -7.58 -11.68
CA ALA A 158 -6.17 -8.27 -11.76
C ALA A 158 -7.26 -7.52 -11.00
N VAL A 159 -6.95 -6.98 -9.81
CA VAL A 159 -7.91 -6.21 -9.00
C VAL A 159 -8.19 -4.84 -9.64
N SER A 160 -7.14 -4.15 -10.10
CA SER A 160 -7.27 -2.85 -10.77
C SER A 160 -8.07 -2.94 -12.06
N SER A 161 -7.86 -3.99 -12.88
CA SER A 161 -8.60 -4.18 -14.12
C SER A 161 -10.07 -4.54 -13.88
N LYS A 162 -10.40 -5.27 -12.81
CA LYS A 162 -11.79 -5.59 -12.45
C LYS A 162 -12.60 -4.33 -12.13
N ILE A 163 -12.04 -3.41 -11.34
CA ILE A 163 -12.68 -2.14 -10.99
C ILE A 163 -12.85 -1.26 -12.24
N GLY A 164 -11.86 -1.22 -13.12
CA GLY A 164 -11.91 -0.47 -14.37
C GLY A 164 -12.98 -0.96 -15.36
N ILE A 165 -13.18 -2.28 -15.44
CA ILE A 165 -14.17 -2.89 -16.34
C ILE A 165 -15.60 -2.66 -15.85
N GLU A 166 -15.85 -2.69 -14.56
CA GLU A 166 -17.19 -2.40 -14.01
C GLU A 166 -17.61 -0.95 -14.26
N LYS A 167 -16.67 0.00 -14.25
CA LYS A 167 -16.94 1.41 -14.60
C LYS A 167 -17.14 1.65 -16.09
N ALA A 168 -16.54 0.88 -16.95
CA ALA A 168 -16.66 1.01 -18.40
C ALA A 168 -17.98 0.43 -18.96
N ARG A 169 -18.75 -0.28 -18.13
CA ARG A 169 -20.03 -0.89 -18.50
C ARG A 169 -21.27 -0.11 -18.06
N LYS A 170 -21.08 0.98 -17.30
CA LYS A 170 -22.12 1.95 -16.98
C LYS A 170 -22.03 3.16 -17.90
#